data_29e43caa5be65df64220c84fc54ee249
#
_entry.id   29e43caa5be65df64220c84fc54ee249
#
_cell.length_a   1.000
_cell.length_b   1.000
_cell.length_c   1.000
_cell.angle_alpha   90.00
_cell.angle_beta   90.00
_cell.angle_gamma   90.00
#
_symmetry.space_group_name_H-M   'P 1'
#
loop_
_entity.id
_entity.type
_entity.pdbx_description
1 polymer ?
#
loop_
_entity_poly.entity_id
_entity_poly.type
_entity_poly.pdbx_seq_one_letter_code
_entity_poly.pdbx_strand_id
1 'polypeptide(L)'
;MTERKQINLTIVPDDAGPAPRTYANFCAIAHTPFDFTLTFCEVMPLSEQQLRAADKDQVVKAPVRTRVVVPVQFVPNLIAALQEHMRVYGESYSNVGWAKADGIH
;
A
#
# COMPACT_ATOMS: atom_id res chain seq x y z
N MET A 1 -10.57 -31.06 -33.46
CA MET A 1 -9.67 -30.95 -32.31
C MET A 1 -9.13 -29.55 -32.18
N THR A 2 -9.14 -29.05 -31.00
CA THR A 2 -8.75 -27.67 -30.80
C THR A 2 -7.31 -27.59 -30.36
N GLU A 3 -6.53 -26.84 -31.10
CA GLU A 3 -5.17 -26.58 -30.69
C GLU A 3 -5.16 -25.47 -29.67
N ARG A 4 -4.43 -25.67 -28.61
CA ARG A 4 -4.20 -24.62 -27.65
C ARG A 4 -3.02 -23.81 -28.08
N LYS A 5 -3.28 -22.56 -28.40
CA LYS A 5 -2.19 -21.63 -28.63
C LYS A 5 -1.67 -21.15 -27.30
N GLN A 6 -0.39 -21.30 -27.08
CA GLN A 6 0.25 -20.65 -25.96
C GLN A 6 0.44 -19.19 -26.28
N ILE A 7 -0.24 -18.34 -25.53
CA ILE A 7 -0.09 -16.91 -25.70
C ILE A 7 0.70 -16.41 -24.49
N ASN A 8 1.88 -15.89 -24.76
CA ASN A 8 2.69 -15.28 -23.73
C ASN A 8 2.45 -13.79 -23.75
N LEU A 9 1.83 -13.30 -22.68
CA LEU A 9 1.53 -11.89 -22.57
C LEU A 9 2.40 -11.28 -21.48
N THR A 10 3.01 -10.16 -21.78
CA THR A 10 3.73 -9.37 -20.81
C THR A 10 2.90 -8.12 -20.53
N ILE A 11 2.61 -7.90 -19.25
CA ILE A 11 1.79 -6.76 -18.84
C ILE A 11 2.72 -5.68 -18.34
N VAL A 12 2.65 -4.51 -18.96
CA VAL A 12 3.41 -3.35 -18.52
C VAL A 12 2.46 -2.19 -18.29
N PRO A 13 2.78 -1.30 -17.36
CA PRO A 13 1.96 -0.11 -17.17
C PRO A 13 1.96 0.76 -18.42
N ASP A 14 0.79 1.31 -18.73
CA ASP A 14 0.63 2.24 -19.85
C ASP A 14 0.54 3.65 -19.25
N ASP A 15 1.58 4.43 -19.44
CA ASP A 15 1.66 5.78 -18.91
C ASP A 15 1.15 6.84 -19.89
N ALA A 16 0.50 6.44 -20.97
CA ALA A 16 0.00 7.40 -21.95
C ALA A 16 -1.10 8.30 -21.39
N GLY A 17 -1.88 7.82 -20.42
CA GLY A 17 -2.91 8.62 -19.80
C GLY A 17 -2.45 9.20 -18.46
N PRO A 18 -3.11 10.27 -18.02
CA PRO A 18 -2.75 10.85 -16.73
C PRO A 18 -3.21 9.95 -15.60
N ALA A 19 -2.31 9.66 -14.68
CA ALA A 19 -2.63 8.93 -13.45
C ALA A 19 -1.99 9.70 -12.31
N PRO A 20 -2.79 10.33 -11.45
CA PRO A 20 -2.24 11.13 -10.37
C PRO A 20 -1.48 10.25 -9.39
N ARG A 21 -0.39 10.77 -8.90
CA ARG A 21 0.35 10.14 -7.82
C ARG A 21 -0.29 10.56 -6.50
N THR A 22 -0.62 9.58 -5.70
CA THR A 22 -1.29 9.82 -4.44
C THR A 22 -0.39 9.37 -3.30
N TYR A 23 -0.14 10.28 -2.37
CA TYR A 23 0.62 9.96 -1.18
C TYR A 23 -0.30 9.39 -0.11
N ALA A 24 0.14 8.33 0.54
CA ALA A 24 -0.58 7.76 1.67
C ALA A 24 0.45 7.15 2.61
N ASN A 25 0.18 7.26 3.90
CA ASN A 25 1.04 6.67 4.92
C ASN A 25 0.28 5.77 5.88
N PHE A 26 -0.96 5.46 5.55
CA PHE A 26 -1.77 4.54 6.33
C PHE A 26 -2.70 3.81 5.37
N CYS A 27 -2.92 2.53 5.62
CA CYS A 27 -3.83 1.74 4.80
C CYS A 27 -4.69 0.88 5.72
N ALA A 28 -5.99 1.08 5.64
CA ALA A 28 -6.95 0.19 6.28
C ALA A 28 -7.38 -0.86 5.26
N ILE A 29 -7.53 -2.09 5.72
CA ILE A 29 -7.83 -3.20 4.83
C ILE A 29 -9.08 -3.88 5.30
N ALA A 30 -10.01 -4.10 4.39
CA ALA A 30 -11.21 -4.90 4.62
C ALA A 30 -11.32 -5.93 3.52
N HIS A 31 -12.05 -7.02 3.79
CA HIS A 31 -12.19 -8.04 2.76
C HIS A 31 -13.56 -8.71 2.82
N THR A 32 -13.94 -9.25 1.70
CA THR A 32 -15.05 -10.17 1.55
C THR A 32 -14.49 -11.51 1.07
N PRO A 33 -15.32 -12.53 0.86
CA PRO A 33 -14.79 -13.76 0.26
C PRO A 33 -14.25 -13.56 -1.16
N PHE A 34 -14.53 -12.45 -1.81
CA PHE A 34 -14.21 -12.26 -3.22
C PHE A 34 -13.14 -11.21 -3.47
N ASP A 35 -13.00 -10.23 -2.59
CA ASP A 35 -12.11 -9.12 -2.86
C ASP A 35 -11.61 -8.49 -1.58
N PHE A 36 -10.57 -7.68 -1.74
CA PHE A 36 -10.02 -6.86 -0.68
C PHE A 36 -10.19 -5.40 -1.06
N THR A 37 -10.51 -4.59 -0.08
CA THR A 37 -10.54 -3.14 -0.24
C THR A 37 -9.39 -2.54 0.55
N LEU A 38 -8.53 -1.82 -0.15
CA LEU A 38 -7.41 -1.11 0.46
C LEU A 38 -7.77 0.37 0.50
N THR A 39 -7.92 0.90 1.70
CA THR A 39 -8.27 2.31 1.89
C THR A 39 -7.04 3.05 2.32
N PHE A 40 -6.49 3.85 1.41
CA PHE A 40 -5.25 4.57 1.64
C PHE A 40 -5.57 5.96 2.19
N CYS A 41 -4.95 6.28 3.30
CA CYS A 41 -5.20 7.53 4.01
C CYS A 41 -3.89 8.25 4.28
N GLU A 42 -4.02 9.53 4.55
CA GLU A 42 -2.86 10.33 4.95
C GLU A 42 -3.06 10.79 6.38
N VAL A 43 -2.22 10.27 7.27
CA VAL A 43 -2.22 10.71 8.66
C VAL A 43 -1.42 12.01 8.71
N MET A 44 -2.10 13.08 9.13
CA MET A 44 -1.48 14.39 9.23
C MET A 44 -0.87 14.57 10.62
N PRO A 45 0.21 15.33 10.73
CA PRO A 45 0.77 15.63 12.04
C PRO A 45 -0.25 16.35 12.91
N LEU A 46 -0.32 15.96 14.17
CA LEU A 46 -1.21 16.60 15.13
C LEU A 46 -0.52 17.83 15.71
N SER A 47 -1.29 18.92 15.86
CA SER A 47 -0.81 20.11 16.54
C SER A 47 -0.76 19.84 18.04
N GLU A 48 0.00 20.66 18.76
CA GLU A 48 0.00 20.59 20.23
C GLU A 48 -1.39 20.72 20.80
N GLN A 49 -2.18 21.63 20.23
CA GLN A 49 -3.52 21.87 20.69
C GLN A 49 -4.38 20.62 20.52
N GLN A 50 -4.24 19.96 19.38
CA GLN A 50 -4.98 18.73 19.12
C GLN A 50 -4.53 17.61 20.07
N LEU A 51 -3.24 17.53 20.35
CA LEU A 51 -2.74 16.55 21.29
C LEU A 51 -3.26 16.78 22.70
N ARG A 52 -3.33 18.04 23.12
CA ARG A 52 -3.86 18.37 24.44
C ARG A 52 -5.35 18.12 24.55
N ALA A 53 -6.07 18.32 23.45
CA ALA A 53 -7.51 18.10 23.43
C ALA A 53 -7.87 16.64 23.23
N ALA A 54 -6.90 15.78 22.96
CA ALA A 54 -7.16 14.37 22.71
C ALA A 54 -7.69 13.73 23.98
N ASP A 55 -8.79 13.03 23.83
CA ASP A 55 -9.36 12.24 24.91
C ASP A 55 -8.54 10.98 25.11
N LYS A 56 -8.94 10.20 26.10
CA LYS A 56 -8.29 8.93 26.38
C LYS A 56 -8.34 7.99 25.18
N ASP A 57 -9.40 8.09 24.39
CA ASP A 57 -9.56 7.23 23.22
C ASP A 57 -8.64 7.64 22.08
N GLN A 58 -8.29 8.89 22.00
CA GLN A 58 -7.29 9.39 21.06
C GLN A 58 -7.55 8.92 19.65
N VAL A 59 -8.76 9.10 19.17
CA VAL A 59 -9.11 8.75 17.81
C VAL A 59 -8.62 9.86 16.89
N VAL A 60 -7.80 9.47 15.90
CA VAL A 60 -7.33 10.39 14.89
C VAL A 60 -7.97 10.00 13.57
N LYS A 61 -8.63 10.96 12.93
CA LYS A 61 -9.25 10.71 11.64
C LYS A 61 -8.28 11.12 10.55
N ALA A 62 -7.93 10.14 9.71
CA ALA A 62 -7.02 10.37 8.60
C ALA A 62 -7.82 10.49 7.32
N PRO A 63 -7.64 11.56 6.55
CA PRO A 63 -8.38 11.69 5.29
C PRO A 63 -8.10 10.53 4.36
N VAL A 64 -9.15 10.01 3.75
CA VAL A 64 -9.01 8.96 2.74
C VAL A 64 -8.56 9.62 1.44
N ARG A 65 -7.48 9.07 0.87
CA ARG A 65 -6.95 9.59 -0.39
C ARG A 65 -7.43 8.77 -1.57
N THR A 66 -7.50 7.45 -1.40
CA THR A 66 -7.98 6.61 -2.48
C THR A 66 -8.39 5.26 -1.91
N ARG A 67 -9.25 4.58 -2.63
CA ARG A 67 -9.61 3.19 -2.32
C ARG A 67 -9.37 2.36 -3.56
N VAL A 68 -8.77 1.18 -3.34
CA VAL A 68 -8.50 0.24 -4.40
C VAL A 68 -9.13 -1.08 -4.02
N VAL A 69 -9.94 -1.63 -4.91
CA VAL A 69 -10.55 -2.93 -4.71
C VAL A 69 -9.83 -3.91 -5.62
N VAL A 70 -9.34 -4.99 -5.04
CA VAL A 70 -8.61 -5.99 -5.80
C VAL A 70 -9.22 -7.36 -5.54
N PRO A 71 -9.25 -8.24 -6.55
CA PRO A 71 -9.73 -9.60 -6.34
C PRO A 71 -8.81 -10.37 -5.41
N VAL A 72 -9.37 -11.32 -4.69
CA VAL A 72 -8.59 -12.08 -3.71
C VAL A 72 -7.42 -12.80 -4.37
N GLN A 73 -7.57 -13.21 -5.63
CA GLN A 73 -6.50 -13.92 -6.32
C GLN A 73 -5.27 -13.05 -6.60
N PHE A 74 -5.46 -11.73 -6.62
CA PHE A 74 -4.36 -10.80 -6.86
C PHE A 74 -3.51 -10.59 -5.60
N VAL A 75 -4.09 -10.79 -4.42
CA VAL A 75 -3.45 -10.38 -3.17
C VAL A 75 -2.14 -11.13 -2.91
N PRO A 76 -2.06 -12.46 -3.09
CA PRO A 76 -0.77 -13.12 -2.86
C PRO A 76 0.35 -12.60 -3.75
N ASN A 77 0.04 -12.26 -4.99
CA ASN A 77 1.05 -11.70 -5.89
C ASN A 77 1.51 -10.33 -5.43
N LEU A 78 0.57 -9.51 -4.95
CA LEU A 78 0.92 -8.20 -4.43
C LEU A 78 1.82 -8.33 -3.19
N ILE A 79 1.48 -9.24 -2.28
CA ILE A 79 2.30 -9.46 -1.09
C ILE A 79 3.71 -9.89 -1.50
N ALA A 80 3.82 -10.83 -2.42
CA ALA A 80 5.13 -11.33 -2.84
C ALA A 80 5.96 -10.23 -3.50
N ALA A 81 5.32 -9.39 -4.33
CA ALA A 81 6.02 -8.30 -4.97
C ALA A 81 6.52 -7.28 -3.96
N LEU A 82 5.69 -6.93 -2.98
CA LEU A 82 6.09 -6.01 -1.94
C LEU A 82 7.24 -6.57 -1.11
N GLN A 83 7.17 -7.84 -0.76
CA GLN A 83 8.25 -8.48 0.00
C GLN A 83 9.56 -8.47 -0.76
N GLU A 84 9.50 -8.78 -2.06
CA GLU A 84 10.71 -8.78 -2.88
C GLU A 84 11.31 -7.39 -2.97
N HIS A 85 10.50 -6.37 -3.16
CA HIS A 85 11.00 -5.01 -3.23
C HIS A 85 11.55 -4.52 -1.90
N MET A 86 10.96 -4.94 -0.79
CA MET A 86 11.51 -4.62 0.53
C MET A 86 12.87 -5.28 0.72
N ARG A 87 13.03 -6.50 0.24
CA ARG A 87 14.32 -7.18 0.32
C ARG A 87 15.39 -6.42 -0.47
N VAL A 88 15.06 -6.04 -1.71
CA VAL A 88 15.99 -5.30 -2.54
C VAL A 88 16.31 -3.94 -1.93
N TYR A 89 15.29 -3.27 -1.40
CA TYR A 89 15.48 -1.99 -0.74
C TYR A 89 16.46 -2.10 0.42
N GLY A 90 16.30 -3.14 1.25
CA GLY A 90 17.19 -3.35 2.39
C GLY A 90 18.62 -3.56 1.97
N GLU A 91 18.84 -4.31 0.88
CA GLU A 91 20.20 -4.54 0.38
C GLU A 91 20.78 -3.27 -0.23
N SER A 92 19.97 -2.50 -0.96
CA SER A 92 20.45 -1.32 -1.66
C SER A 92 20.65 -0.11 -0.75
N TYR A 93 19.86 0.00 0.31
CA TYR A 93 19.80 1.18 1.16
C TYR A 93 20.02 0.83 2.62
N SER A 94 20.89 -0.12 2.89
CA SER A 94 21.12 -0.58 4.27
C SER A 94 21.66 0.52 5.18
N ASN A 95 22.25 1.57 4.60
CA ASN A 95 22.78 2.69 5.38
C ASN A 95 21.74 3.77 5.62
N VAL A 96 20.54 3.64 5.04
CA VAL A 96 19.45 4.57 5.28
C VAL A 96 18.82 4.25 6.63
N GLY A 97 18.39 5.28 7.34
CA GLY A 97 17.93 5.15 8.71
C GLY A 97 16.89 4.08 8.96
N TRP A 98 15.97 3.85 8.02
CA TRP A 98 14.89 2.89 8.25
C TRP A 98 15.45 1.47 8.47
N ALA A 99 16.52 1.11 7.74
CA ALA A 99 17.05 -0.24 7.82
C ALA A 99 17.69 -0.53 9.18
N LYS A 100 18.11 0.51 9.87
CA LYS A 100 18.74 0.37 11.18
C LYS A 100 17.79 0.65 12.33
N ALA A 101 16.62 1.17 12.01
CA ALA A 101 15.68 1.61 13.03
C ALA A 101 14.68 0.49 13.29
N ASP A 102 15.13 -0.51 14.04
CA ASP A 102 14.32 -1.69 14.30
C ASP A 102 13.00 -1.36 14.98
N GLY A 103 12.93 -0.24 15.66
CA GLY A 103 11.73 0.14 16.37
C GLY A 103 10.72 0.89 15.54
N ILE A 104 11.02 1.17 14.29
CA ILE A 104 10.08 1.89 13.44
C ILE A 104 9.19 0.90 12.73
N HIS A 105 7.97 0.86 13.15
CA HIS A 105 7.01 -0.07 12.60
C HIS A 105 5.71 0.63 12.30
#